data_bc366a83bae235155b37f47fb6eb70f7
#
_entry.id   bc366a83bae235155b37f47fb6eb70f7
#
_cell.length_a   1.000
_cell.length_b   1.000
_cell.length_c   1.000
_cell.angle_alpha   90.00
_cell.angle_beta   90.00
_cell.angle_gamma   90.00
#
_symmetry.space_group_name_H-M   'P 1'
#
loop_
_entity.id
_entity.type
_entity.pdbx_description
1 polymer ?
#
loop_
_entity_poly.entity_id
_entity_poly.type
_entity_poly.pdbx_seq_one_letter_code
_entity_poly.pdbx_strand_id
1 'polypeptide(L)'
;KKIGFIVASAVLITPACALIIFSNSPMYDTYTDSDVWLKNMELCVPTDTLAGLNLSGPELFSNLDPLEDQQLGGIVMKIIQEIIYAAFLFSIFFAWYKNEQDNADQITQKALDDLKVQAKL
;
A
#
# COMPACT_ATOMS: atom_id res chain seq x y z
N LYS A 1 -10.50 17.08 -4.22
CA LYS A 1 -10.08 16.87 -2.81
C LYS A 1 -9.71 15.41 -2.51
N LYS A 2 -10.47 14.40 -3.01
CA LYS A 2 -10.19 12.96 -2.78
C LYS A 2 -8.86 12.50 -3.39
N ILE A 3 -8.55 12.91 -4.62
CA ILE A 3 -7.30 12.57 -5.30
C ILE A 3 -6.09 13.13 -4.55
N GLY A 4 -6.17 14.39 -4.09
CA GLY A 4 -5.09 15.02 -3.32
C GLY A 4 -4.77 14.27 -2.02
N PHE A 5 -5.77 13.73 -1.34
CA PHE A 5 -5.57 12.92 -0.14
C PHE A 5 -4.86 11.59 -0.45
N ILE A 6 -5.24 10.91 -1.54
CA ILE A 6 -4.60 9.66 -1.96
C ILE A 6 -3.13 9.89 -2.33
N VAL A 7 -2.85 10.95 -3.10
CA VAL A 7 -1.47 11.31 -3.48
C VAL A 7 -0.64 11.69 -2.25
N ALA A 8 -1.18 12.50 -1.35
CA ALA A 8 -0.49 12.88 -0.13
C ALA A 8 -0.17 11.67 0.76
N SER A 9 -1.11 10.74 0.89
CA SER A 9 -0.91 9.49 1.63
C SER A 9 0.19 8.63 1.02
N ALA A 10 0.20 8.48 -0.32
CA ALA A 10 1.24 7.73 -1.03
C ALA A 10 2.64 8.36 -0.83
N VAL A 11 2.74 9.68 -0.93
CA VAL A 11 4.00 10.42 -0.75
C VAL A 11 4.52 10.31 0.68
N LEU A 12 3.64 10.35 1.69
CA LEU A 12 4.05 10.27 3.10
C LEU A 12 4.53 8.87 3.50
N ILE A 13 3.96 7.81 2.93
CA ILE A 13 4.37 6.44 3.25
C ILE A 13 5.66 6.04 2.54
N THR A 14 5.94 6.60 1.37
CA THR A 14 7.14 6.28 0.57
C THR A 14 8.47 6.43 1.34
N PRO A 15 8.75 7.53 2.07
CA PRO A 15 10.01 7.65 2.81
C PRO A 15 10.14 6.63 3.95
N ALA A 16 9.04 6.22 4.59
CA ALA A 16 9.08 5.20 5.63
C ALA A 16 9.50 3.83 5.05
N CYS A 17 8.91 3.41 3.93
CA CYS A 17 9.31 2.20 3.23
C CYS A 17 10.76 2.27 2.71
N ALA A 18 11.18 3.44 2.22
CA ALA A 18 12.56 3.65 1.75
C ALA A 18 13.58 3.46 2.88
N LEU A 19 13.31 3.96 4.09
CA LEU A 19 14.19 3.75 5.25
C LEU A 19 14.36 2.26 5.57
N ILE A 20 13.28 1.48 5.49
CA ILE A 20 13.31 0.04 5.75
C ILE A 20 14.12 -0.70 4.66
N ILE A 21 13.89 -0.36 3.38
CA ILE A 21 14.53 -1.02 2.24
C ILE A 21 16.04 -0.69 2.17
N PHE A 22 16.41 0.56 2.43
CA PHE A 22 17.79 1.04 2.32
C PHE A 22 18.56 1.01 3.65
N SER A 23 18.01 0.43 4.70
CA SER A 23 18.72 0.23 5.95
C SER A 23 19.88 -0.74 5.76
N ASN A 24 21.03 -0.41 6.32
CA ASN A 24 22.23 -1.26 6.32
C ASN A 24 22.31 -2.19 7.55
N SER A 25 21.35 -2.08 8.45
CA SER A 25 21.24 -2.92 9.65
C SER A 25 19.77 -3.17 9.98
N PRO A 26 19.43 -4.29 10.64
CA PRO A 26 18.09 -4.52 11.14
C PRO A 26 17.68 -3.37 12.06
N MET A 27 16.44 -2.85 11.87
CA MET A 27 15.95 -1.69 12.63
C MET A 27 15.41 -2.06 14.01
N TYR A 28 15.15 -3.34 14.24
CA TYR A 28 14.52 -3.84 15.46
C TYR A 28 15.39 -4.90 16.13
N ASP A 29 15.68 -4.71 17.40
CA ASP A 29 16.44 -5.65 18.23
C ASP A 29 15.78 -7.03 18.33
N THR A 30 14.47 -7.09 18.15
CA THR A 30 13.70 -8.36 18.09
C THR A 30 14.21 -9.33 17.02
N TYR A 31 14.83 -8.85 15.96
CA TYR A 31 15.37 -9.68 14.88
C TYR A 31 16.83 -10.09 15.08
N THR A 32 17.55 -9.40 15.97
CA THR A 32 18.98 -9.63 16.19
C THR A 32 19.29 -10.30 17.52
N ASP A 33 18.41 -10.10 18.52
CA ASP A 33 18.60 -10.60 19.88
C ASP A 33 17.56 -11.69 20.20
N SER A 34 18.04 -12.93 20.39
CA SER A 34 17.19 -14.08 20.70
C SER A 34 16.43 -13.93 22.02
N ASP A 35 17.03 -13.25 23.01
CA ASP A 35 16.40 -13.06 24.33
C ASP A 35 15.25 -12.06 24.23
N VAL A 36 15.43 -11.00 23.45
CA VAL A 36 14.36 -10.02 23.18
C VAL A 36 13.24 -10.65 22.37
N TRP A 37 13.57 -11.52 21.40
CA TRP A 37 12.61 -12.24 20.60
C TRP A 37 11.76 -13.19 21.44
N LEU A 38 12.37 -14.02 22.29
CA LEU A 38 11.69 -14.93 23.22
C LEU A 38 10.77 -14.18 24.18
N LYS A 39 11.22 -13.07 24.74
CA LYS A 39 10.42 -12.23 25.65
C LYS A 39 9.20 -11.64 24.96
N ASN A 40 9.31 -11.26 23.70
CA ASN A 40 8.16 -10.77 22.91
C ASN A 40 7.21 -11.91 22.55
N MET A 41 7.73 -13.11 22.30
CA MET A 41 6.92 -14.31 22.05
C MET A 41 6.05 -14.72 23.25
N GLU A 42 6.54 -14.51 24.47
CA GLU A 42 5.76 -14.79 25.71
C GLU A 42 4.44 -14.02 25.78
N LEU A 43 4.31 -12.89 25.05
CA LEU A 43 3.08 -12.11 24.96
C LEU A 43 1.98 -12.83 24.15
N CYS A 44 2.38 -13.71 23.23
CA CYS A 44 1.47 -14.36 22.29
C CYS A 44 1.30 -15.86 22.55
N VAL A 45 2.32 -16.50 23.15
CA VAL A 45 2.37 -17.96 23.37
C VAL A 45 2.62 -18.25 24.84
N PRO A 46 1.82 -19.12 25.48
CA PRO A 46 2.04 -19.51 26.88
C PRO A 46 3.44 -20.06 27.11
N THR A 47 4.05 -19.66 28.22
CA THR A 47 5.44 -20.03 28.61
C THR A 47 5.67 -21.54 28.68
N ASP A 48 4.64 -22.31 29.07
CA ASP A 48 4.70 -23.78 29.14
C ASP A 48 4.90 -24.40 27.74
N THR A 49 4.34 -23.77 26.71
CA THR A 49 4.48 -24.21 25.31
C THR A 49 5.85 -23.82 24.75
N LEU A 50 6.35 -22.64 25.12
CA LEU A 50 7.68 -22.16 24.69
C LEU A 50 8.80 -23.00 25.31
N ALA A 51 8.67 -23.44 26.57
CA ALA A 51 9.68 -24.27 27.23
C ALA A 51 9.80 -25.68 26.61
N GLY A 52 8.73 -26.17 25.97
CA GLY A 52 8.73 -27.46 25.25
C GLY A 52 9.25 -27.39 23.82
N LEU A 53 9.34 -26.20 23.25
CA LEU A 53 9.85 -25.95 21.91
C LEU A 53 11.27 -25.41 22.03
N ASN A 54 12.24 -26.13 21.46
CA ASN A 54 13.64 -25.69 21.42
C ASN A 54 13.81 -24.55 20.40
N LEU A 55 13.26 -23.37 20.73
CA LEU A 55 13.23 -22.22 19.85
C LEU A 55 14.56 -21.45 19.97
N SER A 56 15.34 -21.49 18.91
CA SER A 56 16.66 -20.84 18.88
C SER A 56 16.59 -19.35 18.53
N GLY A 57 15.43 -18.86 18.01
CA GLY A 57 15.30 -17.47 17.58
C GLY A 57 14.38 -17.31 16.34
N PRO A 58 14.37 -16.13 15.73
CA PRO A 58 13.54 -15.84 14.55
C PRO A 58 13.89 -16.69 13.32
N GLU A 59 15.07 -17.26 13.25
CA GLU A 59 15.56 -18.15 12.20
C GLU A 59 14.70 -19.42 12.00
N LEU A 60 13.86 -19.73 13.00
CA LEU A 60 12.91 -20.85 12.91
C LEU A 60 11.87 -20.66 11.81
N PHE A 61 11.52 -19.43 11.48
CA PHE A 61 10.46 -19.09 10.54
C PHE A 61 10.97 -18.70 9.16
N SER A 62 12.21 -18.27 9.04
CA SER A 62 12.84 -17.95 7.76
C SER A 62 14.31 -18.32 7.77
N ASN A 63 14.80 -18.88 6.65
CA ASN A 63 16.22 -19.12 6.43
C ASN A 63 16.96 -17.89 5.89
N LEU A 64 16.29 -16.73 5.89
CA LEU A 64 16.84 -15.47 5.44
C LEU A 64 17.55 -14.75 6.59
N ASP A 65 18.62 -14.04 6.27
CA ASP A 65 19.24 -13.12 7.20
C ASP A 65 18.21 -12.06 7.67
N PRO A 66 18.19 -11.66 8.95
CA PRO A 66 17.21 -10.69 9.48
C PRO A 66 17.13 -9.39 8.68
N LEU A 67 18.23 -8.94 8.12
CA LEU A 67 18.28 -7.75 7.26
C LEU A 67 17.58 -8.00 5.91
N GLU A 68 17.85 -9.14 5.29
CA GLU A 68 17.24 -9.53 4.01
C GLU A 68 15.73 -9.73 4.16
N ASP A 69 15.29 -10.34 5.24
CA ASP A 69 13.88 -10.55 5.56
C ASP A 69 13.15 -9.20 5.74
N GLN A 70 13.75 -8.27 6.48
CA GLN A 70 13.22 -6.92 6.66
C GLN A 70 13.12 -6.17 5.32
N GLN A 71 14.16 -6.21 4.49
CA GLN A 71 14.17 -5.55 3.19
C GLN A 71 13.15 -6.17 2.23
N LEU A 72 13.05 -7.49 2.19
CA LEU A 72 12.06 -8.21 1.39
C LEU A 72 10.64 -7.83 1.81
N GLY A 73 10.37 -7.80 3.11
CA GLY A 73 9.08 -7.33 3.65
C GLY A 73 8.72 -5.91 3.20
N GLY A 74 9.70 -4.99 3.25
CA GLY A 74 9.54 -3.62 2.77
C GLY A 74 9.25 -3.55 1.26
N ILE A 75 9.92 -4.34 0.46
CA ILE A 75 9.71 -4.42 -1.00
C ILE A 75 8.32 -4.94 -1.32
N VAL A 76 7.92 -6.05 -0.70
CA VAL A 76 6.59 -6.66 -0.93
C VAL A 76 5.48 -5.70 -0.52
N MET A 77 5.62 -5.05 0.63
CA MET A 77 4.67 -4.03 1.09
C MET A 77 4.54 -2.88 0.09
N LYS A 78 5.67 -2.41 -0.46
CA LYS A 78 5.71 -1.34 -1.46
C LYS A 78 5.01 -1.75 -2.75
N ILE A 79 5.25 -2.96 -3.26
CA ILE A 79 4.61 -3.48 -4.48
C ILE A 79 3.09 -3.57 -4.30
N ILE A 80 2.63 -4.13 -3.19
CA ILE A 80 1.18 -4.25 -2.90
C ILE A 80 0.55 -2.85 -2.82
N GLN A 81 1.21 -1.92 -2.16
CA GLN A 81 0.77 -0.54 -2.05
C GLN A 81 0.62 0.13 -3.43
N GLU A 82 1.60 -0.01 -4.32
CA GLU A 82 1.55 0.56 -5.67
C GLU A 82 0.40 -0.03 -6.50
N ILE A 83 0.17 -1.33 -6.41
CA ILE A 83 -0.95 -2.00 -7.10
C ILE A 83 -2.29 -1.43 -6.61
N ILE A 84 -2.47 -1.28 -5.30
CA ILE A 84 -3.70 -0.74 -4.71
C ILE A 84 -3.92 0.71 -5.17
N TYR A 85 -2.89 1.57 -5.10
CA TYR A 85 -3.01 2.96 -5.53
C TYR A 85 -3.26 3.08 -7.03
N ALA A 86 -2.62 2.26 -7.86
CA ALA A 86 -2.88 2.22 -9.30
C ALA A 86 -4.33 1.85 -9.61
N ALA A 87 -4.89 0.85 -8.93
CA ALA A 87 -6.29 0.45 -9.08
C ALA A 87 -7.26 1.57 -8.68
N PHE A 88 -6.99 2.28 -7.57
CA PHE A 88 -7.79 3.41 -7.14
C PHE A 88 -7.73 4.58 -8.12
N LEU A 89 -6.53 4.96 -8.57
CA LEU A 89 -6.35 6.04 -9.54
C LEU A 89 -7.02 5.71 -10.87
N PHE A 90 -6.88 4.48 -11.35
CA PHE A 90 -7.56 4.01 -12.56
C PHE A 90 -9.09 4.12 -12.43
N SER A 91 -9.65 3.67 -11.31
CA SER A 91 -11.10 3.73 -11.06
C SER A 91 -11.62 5.16 -11.03
N ILE A 92 -10.89 6.07 -10.36
CA ILE A 92 -11.25 7.49 -10.29
C ILE A 92 -11.14 8.16 -11.67
N PHE A 93 -10.06 7.87 -12.40
CA PHE A 93 -9.85 8.39 -13.75
C PHE A 93 -10.96 7.92 -14.71
N PHE A 94 -11.33 6.65 -14.67
CA PHE A 94 -12.35 6.10 -15.53
C PHE A 94 -13.73 6.70 -15.22
N ALA A 95 -14.06 6.85 -13.95
CA ALA A 95 -15.29 7.51 -13.52
C ALA A 95 -15.35 8.98 -13.97
N TRP A 96 -14.24 9.70 -13.84
CA TRP A 96 -14.14 11.08 -14.32
C TRP A 96 -14.26 11.16 -15.84
N TYR A 97 -13.54 10.33 -16.57
CA TYR A 97 -13.56 10.29 -18.04
C TYR A 97 -14.99 10.03 -18.57
N LYS A 98 -15.68 9.05 -18.00
CA LYS A 98 -17.07 8.74 -18.38
C LYS A 98 -18.01 9.92 -18.13
N ASN A 99 -17.89 10.56 -16.98
CA ASN A 99 -18.69 11.73 -16.63
C ASN A 99 -18.44 12.91 -17.58
N GLU A 100 -17.18 13.12 -18.00
CA GLU A 100 -16.83 14.18 -18.94
C GLU A 100 -17.40 13.89 -20.33
N GLN A 101 -17.38 12.65 -20.77
CA GLN A 101 -17.94 12.24 -22.06
C GLN A 101 -19.48 12.40 -22.09
N ASP A 102 -20.16 11.99 -21.03
CA ASP A 102 -21.60 12.17 -20.90
C ASP A 102 -22.00 13.67 -20.91
N ASN A 103 -21.20 14.53 -20.30
CA ASN A 103 -21.42 15.98 -20.33
C ASN A 103 -21.18 16.58 -21.72
N ALA A 104 -20.15 16.13 -22.44
CA ALA A 104 -19.87 16.59 -23.80
C ALA A 104 -21.01 16.23 -24.78
N ASP A 105 -21.56 15.02 -24.66
CA ASP A 105 -22.70 14.58 -25.48
C ASP A 105 -23.96 15.42 -25.20
N GLN A 106 -24.23 15.73 -23.93
CA GLN A 106 -25.37 16.60 -23.56
C GLN A 106 -25.24 18.03 -24.11
N ILE A 107 -24.03 18.59 -24.06
CA ILE A 107 -23.75 19.94 -24.58
C ILE A 107 -23.96 19.95 -26.10
N THR A 108 -23.46 18.91 -26.80
CA THR A 108 -23.59 18.79 -28.23
C THR A 108 -25.06 18.63 -28.65
N GLN A 109 -25.83 17.82 -27.93
CA GLN A 109 -27.26 17.66 -28.21
C GLN A 109 -28.06 18.97 -28.00
N LYS A 110 -27.79 19.70 -26.91
CA LYS A 110 -28.40 21.02 -26.69
C LYS A 110 -28.10 22.00 -27.82
N ALA A 111 -26.85 22.06 -28.25
CA ALA A 111 -26.45 22.94 -29.35
C ALA A 111 -27.15 22.59 -30.67
N LEU A 112 -27.34 21.28 -30.95
CA LEU A 112 -28.08 20.81 -32.14
C LEU A 112 -29.56 21.15 -32.06
N ASP A 113 -30.18 21.04 -30.90
CA ASP A 113 -31.60 21.37 -30.71
C ASP A 113 -31.84 22.90 -30.82
N ASP A 114 -30.95 23.72 -30.31
CA ASP A 114 -31.01 25.17 -30.46
C ASP A 114 -30.88 25.58 -31.94
N LEU A 115 -29.98 24.95 -32.69
CA LEU A 115 -29.85 25.19 -34.12
C LEU A 115 -31.13 24.79 -34.91
N LYS A 116 -31.76 23.69 -34.53
CA LYS A 116 -33.03 23.24 -35.17
C LYS A 116 -34.17 24.21 -34.87
N VAL A 117 -34.22 24.78 -33.70
CA VAL A 117 -35.22 25.81 -33.33
C VAL A 117 -35.02 27.08 -34.15
N GLN A 118 -33.76 27.54 -34.28
CA GLN A 118 -33.42 28.72 -35.07
C GLN A 118 -33.73 28.51 -36.58
N ALA A 119 -33.52 27.31 -37.11
CA ALA A 119 -33.81 27.00 -38.51
C ALA A 119 -35.32 26.92 -38.86
N LYS A 120 -36.18 26.86 -37.82
CA LYS A 120 -37.65 26.85 -38.00
C LYS A 120 -38.31 28.23 -37.88
N LEU A 121 -37.55 29.26 -37.47
CA LEU A 121 -37.99 30.63 -37.42
C LEU A 121 -37.69 31.38 -38.72
#